data_98174111cafb443ecab8692c258a9459
#
_entry.id   98174111cafb443ecab8692c258a9459
#
_cell.length_a   1.000
_cell.length_b   1.000
_cell.length_c   1.000
_cell.angle_alpha   90.00
_cell.angle_beta   90.00
_cell.angle_gamma   90.00
#
_symmetry.space_group_name_H-M   'P 1'
#
loop_
_entity.id
_entity.type
_entity.pdbx_description
1 polymer ?
#
loop_
_entity_poly.entity_id
_entity_poly.type
_entity_poly.pdbx_seq_one_letter_code
_entity_poly.pdbx_strand_id
1 'polypeptide(L)'
;MMKKITALLLAMVMVFALCACGNNSDDKKTDDNADASKIKVGFIFLHDENSTYDLNFMNAAEAACKNLGLDESQYVFKKNIPEDQKCYDAAAELAEEGCNIIFADSFGHEDYMIQAAKEFPEVQFCHSTGTKAHTEGLSNYHNAFASIYEGRYLAGVAAG
;
A
#
# COMPACT_ATOMS: atom_id res chain seq x y z
N MET A 1 -67.02 11.84 -10.20
CA MET A 1 -66.22 10.66 -9.90
C MET A 1 -64.75 10.84 -10.28
N MET A 2 -64.38 11.42 -11.38
CA MET A 2 -62.99 11.62 -11.85
C MET A 2 -62.06 12.33 -10.85
N LYS A 3 -62.52 13.44 -10.22
CA LYS A 3 -61.73 14.23 -9.25
C LYS A 3 -61.30 13.42 -8.01
N LYS A 4 -62.11 12.44 -7.57
CA LYS A 4 -61.76 11.60 -6.40
C LYS A 4 -60.75 10.50 -6.75
N ILE A 5 -60.78 10.02 -8.00
CA ILE A 5 -59.81 9.02 -8.50
C ILE A 5 -58.44 9.64 -8.70
N THR A 6 -58.41 10.91 -9.22
CA THR A 6 -57.11 11.62 -9.37
C THR A 6 -56.45 11.96 -8.04
N ALA A 7 -57.25 12.30 -7.01
CA ALA A 7 -56.72 12.54 -5.65
C ALA A 7 -56.16 11.26 -5.01
N LEU A 8 -56.82 10.11 -5.25
CA LEU A 8 -56.36 8.81 -4.72
C LEU A 8 -55.06 8.33 -5.40
N LEU A 9 -54.93 8.55 -6.71
CA LEU A 9 -53.70 8.26 -7.46
C LEU A 9 -52.55 9.16 -7.03
N LEU A 10 -52.79 10.46 -6.77
CA LEU A 10 -51.77 11.36 -6.29
C LEU A 10 -51.27 11.01 -4.88
N ALA A 11 -52.18 10.59 -4.00
CA ALA A 11 -51.84 10.13 -2.64
C ALA A 11 -51.01 8.82 -2.68
N MET A 12 -51.30 7.93 -3.62
CA MET A 12 -50.53 6.65 -3.78
C MET A 12 -49.10 6.90 -4.27
N VAL A 13 -48.90 7.87 -5.17
CA VAL A 13 -47.58 8.28 -5.68
C VAL A 13 -46.76 8.93 -4.56
N MET A 14 -47.35 9.72 -3.67
CA MET A 14 -46.66 10.31 -2.54
C MET A 14 -46.23 9.28 -1.47
N VAL A 15 -47.02 8.23 -1.26
CA VAL A 15 -46.65 7.16 -0.33
C VAL A 15 -45.47 6.33 -0.84
N PHE A 16 -45.35 6.11 -2.13
CA PHE A 16 -44.20 5.48 -2.74
C PHE A 16 -42.95 6.37 -2.69
N ALA A 17 -43.05 7.68 -2.74
CA ALA A 17 -41.93 8.60 -2.65
C ALA A 17 -41.35 8.68 -1.21
N LEU A 18 -42.15 8.43 -0.17
CA LEU A 18 -41.73 8.44 1.21
C LEU A 18 -41.09 7.12 1.67
N CYS A 19 -41.32 6.01 0.95
CA CYS A 19 -40.60 4.76 1.21
C CYS A 19 -39.19 4.69 0.59
N ALA A 20 -38.82 5.64 -0.26
CA ALA A 20 -37.46 5.71 -0.86
C ALA A 20 -36.42 6.44 0.02
N CYS A 21 -36.83 7.01 1.16
CA CYS A 21 -35.94 7.60 2.18
C CYS A 21 -35.88 6.76 3.44
N GLY A 22 -36.03 5.45 3.34
CA GLY A 22 -35.66 4.49 4.36
C GLY A 22 -34.12 4.39 4.40
N ASN A 23 -33.55 4.82 5.51
CA ASN A 23 -32.15 4.75 5.86
C ASN A 23 -31.67 3.29 5.77
N ASN A 24 -31.31 2.82 4.58
CA ASN A 24 -30.41 1.70 4.45
C ASN A 24 -29.01 2.30 4.52
N SER A 25 -28.46 2.26 5.73
CA SER A 25 -27.04 2.09 5.91
C SER A 25 -26.69 0.67 5.40
N ASP A 26 -26.86 0.45 4.10
CA ASP A 26 -26.07 -0.55 3.42
C ASP A 26 -24.65 0.05 3.41
N ASP A 27 -23.89 -0.32 4.41
CA ASP A 27 -22.46 -0.50 4.23
C ASP A 27 -22.31 -1.31 2.94
N LYS A 28 -22.23 -0.63 1.80
CA LYS A 28 -21.47 -1.14 0.68
C LYS A 28 -20.06 -1.31 1.23
N LYS A 29 -19.80 -2.47 1.83
CA LYS A 29 -18.52 -3.10 1.64
C LYS A 29 -18.35 -3.08 0.12
N THR A 30 -17.59 -2.12 -0.36
CA THR A 30 -16.84 -2.30 -1.58
C THR A 30 -16.12 -3.62 -1.33
N ASP A 31 -16.55 -4.67 -2.03
CA ASP A 31 -15.75 -5.87 -2.21
C ASP A 31 -14.56 -5.47 -3.11
N ASP A 32 -13.71 -4.59 -2.59
CA ASP A 32 -12.32 -4.41 -2.98
C ASP A 32 -11.50 -5.53 -2.30
N ASN A 33 -12.02 -6.75 -2.30
CA ASN A 33 -11.22 -7.95 -2.22
C ASN A 33 -10.54 -8.08 -3.60
N ALA A 34 -9.50 -7.24 -3.81
CA ALA A 34 -8.46 -7.61 -4.74
C ALA A 34 -8.14 -9.08 -4.40
N ASP A 35 -8.27 -9.95 -5.40
CA ASP A 35 -8.03 -11.38 -5.22
C ASP A 35 -6.60 -11.57 -4.68
N ALA A 36 -6.48 -11.73 -3.37
CA ALA A 36 -5.18 -11.80 -2.68
C ALA A 36 -4.30 -12.90 -3.25
N SER A 37 -4.90 -13.91 -3.91
CA SER A 37 -4.17 -14.99 -4.58
C SER A 37 -3.33 -14.52 -5.78
N LYS A 38 -3.57 -13.30 -6.28
CA LYS A 38 -2.87 -12.72 -7.43
C LYS A 38 -1.83 -11.68 -7.06
N ILE A 39 -1.75 -11.31 -5.78
CA ILE A 39 -0.81 -10.29 -5.32
C ILE A 39 0.55 -10.94 -5.09
N LYS A 40 1.60 -10.33 -5.64
CA LYS A 40 2.99 -10.66 -5.33
C LYS A 40 3.72 -9.41 -4.85
N VAL A 41 4.49 -9.53 -3.78
CA VAL A 41 5.16 -8.42 -3.09
C VAL A 41 6.66 -8.61 -3.11
N GLY A 42 7.41 -7.58 -3.51
CA GLY A 42 8.87 -7.55 -3.46
C GLY A 42 9.38 -6.69 -2.31
N PHE A 43 10.49 -7.10 -1.70
CA PHE A 43 11.17 -6.33 -0.66
C PHE A 43 12.67 -6.28 -0.94
N ILE A 44 13.25 -5.10 -0.86
CA ILE A 44 14.66 -4.82 -1.08
C ILE A 44 15.26 -4.29 0.22
N PHE A 45 16.30 -4.97 0.72
CA PHE A 45 17.00 -4.65 1.96
C PHE A 45 18.47 -4.36 1.68
N LEU A 46 19.01 -3.33 2.34
CA LEU A 46 20.43 -2.97 2.21
C LEU A 46 21.36 -4.08 2.73
N HIS A 47 20.96 -4.72 3.82
CA HIS A 47 21.72 -5.80 4.44
C HIS A 47 20.87 -7.06 4.60
N ASP A 48 21.35 -7.96 5.45
CA ASP A 48 20.66 -9.18 5.85
C ASP A 48 20.22 -9.14 7.32
N GLU A 49 19.88 -10.28 7.88
CA GLU A 49 19.39 -10.46 9.25
C GLU A 49 20.40 -10.05 10.34
N ASN A 50 21.66 -9.85 10.00
CA ASN A 50 22.69 -9.40 10.94
C ASN A 50 22.58 -7.90 11.22
N SER A 51 21.92 -7.13 10.37
CA SER A 51 21.57 -5.73 10.59
C SER A 51 20.29 -5.65 11.41
N THR A 52 20.34 -5.08 12.61
CA THR A 52 19.14 -4.88 13.45
C THR A 52 18.12 -3.93 12.81
N TYR A 53 18.55 -3.00 11.95
CA TYR A 53 17.70 -2.11 11.20
C TYR A 53 16.88 -2.90 10.17
N ASP A 54 17.56 -3.60 9.26
CA ASP A 54 16.92 -4.37 8.19
C ASP A 54 16.07 -5.51 8.74
N LEU A 55 16.54 -6.18 9.82
CA LEU A 55 15.79 -7.25 10.48
C LEU A 55 14.41 -6.79 10.98
N ASN A 56 14.28 -5.55 11.49
CA ASN A 56 12.98 -5.01 11.88
C ASN A 56 12.03 -4.88 10.69
N PHE A 57 12.53 -4.42 9.54
CA PHE A 57 11.73 -4.35 8.32
C PHE A 57 11.37 -5.74 7.79
N MET A 58 12.29 -6.70 7.80
CA MET A 58 12.03 -8.09 7.40
C MET A 58 10.94 -8.73 8.25
N ASN A 59 11.03 -8.60 9.58
CA ASN A 59 10.02 -9.11 10.50
C ASN A 59 8.65 -8.45 10.29
N ALA A 60 8.62 -7.13 10.06
CA ALA A 60 7.39 -6.41 9.80
C ALA A 60 6.77 -6.81 8.45
N ALA A 61 7.58 -6.96 7.40
CA ALA A 61 7.14 -7.40 6.08
C ALA A 61 6.54 -8.80 6.14
N GLU A 62 7.23 -9.74 6.79
CA GLU A 62 6.74 -11.12 6.96
C GLU A 62 5.43 -11.16 7.77
N ALA A 63 5.35 -10.41 8.87
CA ALA A 63 4.13 -10.32 9.67
C ALA A 63 2.96 -9.71 8.89
N ALA A 64 3.22 -8.66 8.09
CA ALA A 64 2.21 -8.04 7.24
C ALA A 64 1.69 -9.02 6.17
N CYS A 65 2.58 -9.70 5.46
CA CYS A 65 2.21 -10.71 4.47
C CYS A 65 1.36 -11.83 5.08
N LYS A 66 1.77 -12.38 6.23
CA LYS A 66 1.00 -13.40 6.97
C LYS A 66 -0.37 -12.90 7.41
N ASN A 67 -0.47 -11.67 7.92
CA ASN A 67 -1.73 -11.08 8.35
C ASN A 67 -2.70 -10.84 7.18
N LEU A 68 -2.17 -10.60 5.99
CA LEU A 68 -2.95 -10.48 4.74
C LEU A 68 -3.30 -11.84 4.13
N GLY A 69 -2.81 -12.94 4.70
CA GLY A 69 -3.05 -14.29 4.20
C GLY A 69 -2.27 -14.63 2.94
N LEU A 70 -1.14 -13.95 2.70
CA LEU A 70 -0.27 -14.26 1.56
C LEU A 70 0.58 -15.48 1.88
N ASP A 71 0.71 -16.37 0.89
CA ASP A 71 1.61 -17.52 0.95
C ASP A 71 3.07 -17.08 0.76
N GLU A 72 4.03 -17.88 1.23
CA GLU A 72 5.47 -17.63 1.09
C GLU A 72 5.93 -17.47 -0.37
N SER A 73 5.19 -18.03 -1.33
CA SER A 73 5.45 -17.86 -2.76
C SER A 73 5.03 -16.50 -3.31
N GLN A 74 4.25 -15.72 -2.55
CA GLN A 74 3.70 -14.43 -2.94
C GLN A 74 4.54 -13.25 -2.47
N TYR A 75 5.64 -13.48 -1.75
CA TYR A 75 6.55 -12.39 -1.40
C TYR A 75 8.01 -12.82 -1.52
N VAL A 76 8.85 -11.89 -1.95
CA VAL A 76 10.26 -12.11 -2.27
C VAL A 76 11.12 -11.10 -1.51
N PHE A 77 12.16 -11.58 -0.85
CA PHE A 77 13.15 -10.76 -0.16
C PHE A 77 14.47 -10.74 -0.94
N LYS A 78 14.88 -9.56 -1.42
CA LYS A 78 16.21 -9.31 -1.98
C LYS A 78 17.07 -8.64 -0.91
N LYS A 79 18.11 -9.32 -0.43
CA LYS A 79 19.00 -8.89 0.66
C LYS A 79 20.37 -8.51 0.15
N ASN A 80 21.10 -7.70 0.92
CA ASN A 80 22.43 -7.23 0.58
C ASN A 80 22.47 -6.46 -0.75
N ILE A 81 21.42 -5.63 -0.98
CA ILE A 81 21.30 -4.79 -2.17
C ILE A 81 21.88 -3.41 -1.84
N PRO A 82 23.03 -3.04 -2.43
CA PRO A 82 23.66 -1.77 -2.14
C PRO A 82 22.86 -0.57 -2.67
N GLU A 83 23.17 0.61 -2.14
CA GLU A 83 22.57 1.89 -2.53
C GLU A 83 23.19 2.42 -3.84
N ASP A 84 23.14 1.61 -4.88
CA ASP A 84 23.65 1.91 -6.22
C ASP A 84 22.73 1.33 -7.30
N GLN A 85 23.20 1.27 -8.56
CA GLN A 85 22.43 0.74 -9.68
C GLN A 85 21.86 -0.67 -9.44
N LYS A 86 22.45 -1.46 -8.57
CA LYS A 86 21.93 -2.79 -8.22
C LYS A 86 20.57 -2.72 -7.50
N CYS A 87 20.25 -1.60 -6.85
CA CYS A 87 18.92 -1.40 -6.31
C CYS A 87 17.87 -1.30 -7.42
N TYR A 88 18.16 -0.52 -8.47
CA TYR A 88 17.29 -0.46 -9.64
C TYR A 88 17.19 -1.84 -10.31
N ASP A 89 18.32 -2.54 -10.51
CA ASP A 89 18.33 -3.86 -11.14
C ASP A 89 17.48 -4.86 -10.35
N ALA A 90 17.55 -4.85 -9.01
CA ALA A 90 16.73 -5.68 -8.15
C ALA A 90 15.24 -5.31 -8.20
N ALA A 91 14.93 -4.02 -8.29
CA ALA A 91 13.55 -3.53 -8.43
C ALA A 91 12.94 -3.93 -9.79
N ALA A 92 13.71 -3.79 -10.86
CA ALA A 92 13.32 -4.22 -12.22
C ALA A 92 13.08 -5.73 -12.27
N GLU A 93 14.02 -6.53 -11.72
CA GLU A 93 13.87 -8.00 -11.64
C GLU A 93 12.60 -8.40 -10.90
N LEU A 94 12.29 -7.78 -9.75
CA LEU A 94 11.06 -8.05 -9.01
C LEU A 94 9.80 -7.66 -9.81
N ALA A 95 9.84 -6.55 -10.54
CA ALA A 95 8.73 -6.15 -11.43
C ALA A 95 8.51 -7.16 -12.55
N GLU A 96 9.58 -7.59 -13.22
CA GLU A 96 9.56 -8.62 -14.27
C GLU A 96 9.11 -9.99 -13.74
N GLU A 97 9.43 -10.32 -12.47
CA GLU A 97 8.94 -11.52 -11.78
C GLU A 97 7.44 -11.44 -11.43
N GLY A 98 6.77 -10.32 -11.72
CA GLY A 98 5.33 -10.11 -11.52
C GLY A 98 4.96 -9.56 -10.13
N CYS A 99 5.87 -8.93 -9.40
CA CYS A 99 5.51 -8.21 -8.20
C CYS A 99 4.63 -7.00 -8.53
N ASN A 100 3.51 -6.87 -7.82
CA ASN A 100 2.56 -5.77 -7.98
C ASN A 100 2.96 -4.55 -7.15
N ILE A 101 3.67 -4.79 -6.04
CA ILE A 101 4.19 -3.76 -5.15
C ILE A 101 5.58 -4.14 -4.67
N ILE A 102 6.50 -3.17 -4.65
CA ILE A 102 7.90 -3.36 -4.27
C ILE A 102 8.27 -2.32 -3.21
N PHE A 103 8.85 -2.78 -2.11
CA PHE A 103 9.32 -1.96 -1.00
C PHE A 103 10.84 -1.94 -0.93
N ALA A 104 11.42 -0.80 -0.53
CA ALA A 104 12.84 -0.70 -0.19
C ALA A 104 13.02 0.07 1.13
N ASP A 105 13.99 -0.32 1.95
CA ASP A 105 14.12 0.16 3.32
C ASP A 105 15.26 1.17 3.55
N SER A 106 16.21 1.28 2.64
CA SER A 106 17.37 2.14 2.86
C SER A 106 17.27 3.49 2.16
N PHE A 107 17.75 4.55 2.84
CA PHE A 107 17.66 5.94 2.35
C PHE A 107 18.25 6.13 0.94
N GLY A 108 19.39 5.54 0.64
CA GLY A 108 20.05 5.67 -0.65
C GLY A 108 19.41 4.83 -1.77
N HIS A 109 18.43 4.00 -1.49
CA HIS A 109 17.64 3.31 -2.51
C HIS A 109 16.65 4.24 -3.23
N GLU A 110 16.35 5.44 -2.69
CA GLU A 110 15.26 6.28 -3.16
C GLU A 110 15.32 6.59 -4.65
N ASP A 111 16.45 7.07 -5.16
CA ASP A 111 16.57 7.48 -6.57
C ASP A 111 16.44 6.29 -7.54
N TYR A 112 16.90 5.12 -7.14
CA TYR A 112 16.81 3.89 -7.93
C TYR A 112 15.39 3.32 -7.95
N MET A 113 14.65 3.44 -6.84
CA MET A 113 13.23 3.10 -6.79
C MET A 113 12.38 4.04 -7.64
N ILE A 114 12.71 5.33 -7.67
CA ILE A 114 12.07 6.32 -8.56
C ILE A 114 12.35 5.99 -10.02
N GLN A 115 13.58 5.59 -10.35
CA GLN A 115 13.94 5.17 -11.71
C GLN A 115 13.10 3.97 -12.13
N ALA A 116 12.98 2.94 -11.29
CA ALA A 116 12.15 1.76 -11.55
C ALA A 116 10.66 2.13 -11.69
N ALA A 117 10.15 3.03 -10.84
CA ALA A 117 8.76 3.48 -10.91
C ALA A 117 8.41 4.19 -12.23
N LYS A 118 9.37 4.89 -12.82
CA LYS A 118 9.21 5.53 -14.15
C LYS A 118 9.15 4.51 -15.29
N GLU A 119 9.82 3.39 -15.15
CA GLU A 119 9.90 2.36 -16.18
C GLU A 119 8.76 1.34 -16.09
N PHE A 120 8.28 1.05 -14.86
CA PHE A 120 7.22 0.07 -14.60
C PHE A 120 5.97 0.77 -14.02
N PRO A 121 5.19 1.52 -14.82
CA PRO A 121 4.08 2.34 -14.34
C PRO A 121 2.92 1.53 -13.73
N GLU A 122 2.83 0.23 -14.04
CA GLU A 122 1.83 -0.69 -13.50
C GLU A 122 2.19 -1.27 -12.12
N VAL A 123 3.44 -1.14 -11.69
CA VAL A 123 3.93 -1.63 -10.40
C VAL A 123 3.96 -0.48 -9.40
N GLN A 124 3.55 -0.73 -8.16
CA GLN A 124 3.63 0.22 -7.07
C GLN A 124 4.99 0.12 -6.37
N PHE A 125 5.64 1.25 -6.18
CA PHE A 125 6.92 1.34 -5.48
C PHE A 125 6.77 2.13 -4.19
N CYS A 126 7.25 1.57 -3.10
CA CYS A 126 7.17 2.16 -1.76
C CYS A 126 8.56 2.22 -1.15
N HIS A 127 9.00 3.40 -0.77
CA HIS A 127 10.33 3.58 -0.20
C HIS A 127 10.22 4.12 1.23
N SER A 128 10.84 3.41 2.17
CA SER A 128 10.94 3.85 3.56
C SER A 128 12.07 4.86 3.71
N THR A 129 11.83 5.91 4.51
CA THR A 129 12.79 6.99 4.79
C THR A 129 13.05 7.99 3.66
N GLY A 130 12.49 7.80 2.48
CA GLY A 130 12.56 8.76 1.39
C GLY A 130 11.57 9.93 1.52
N THR A 131 11.77 10.97 0.73
CA THR A 131 10.99 12.21 0.80
C THR A 131 10.55 12.76 -0.57
N LYS A 132 10.91 12.09 -1.67
CA LYS A 132 10.74 12.64 -3.02
C LYS A 132 9.38 12.32 -3.67
N ALA A 133 8.54 11.47 -3.07
CA ALA A 133 7.26 11.09 -3.68
C ALA A 133 6.37 12.30 -4.01
N HIS A 134 6.34 13.34 -3.15
CA HIS A 134 5.53 14.53 -3.38
C HIS A 134 6.10 15.49 -4.43
N THR A 135 7.38 15.36 -4.80
CA THR A 135 8.05 16.21 -5.80
C THR A 135 8.18 15.53 -7.16
N GLU A 136 8.27 14.20 -7.20
CA GLU A 136 8.40 13.45 -8.45
C GLU A 136 7.12 13.37 -9.25
N GLY A 137 5.94 13.49 -8.60
CA GLY A 137 4.64 13.49 -9.27
C GLY A 137 4.25 12.16 -9.92
N LEU A 138 4.87 11.06 -9.52
CA LEU A 138 4.55 9.72 -9.98
C LEU A 138 3.38 9.14 -9.16
N SER A 139 2.37 8.60 -9.85
CA SER A 139 1.20 8.00 -9.20
C SER A 139 1.47 6.63 -8.57
N ASN A 140 2.58 6.00 -8.94
CA ASN A 140 2.99 4.67 -8.51
C ASN A 140 4.25 4.68 -7.62
N TYR A 141 4.67 5.85 -7.11
CA TYR A 141 5.79 5.96 -6.18
C TYR A 141 5.37 6.63 -4.88
N HIS A 142 5.68 6.01 -3.76
CA HIS A 142 5.23 6.40 -2.44
C HIS A 142 6.39 6.41 -1.43
N ASN A 143 6.31 7.29 -0.43
CA ASN A 143 7.21 7.27 0.71
C ASN A 143 6.46 6.94 2.01
N ALA A 144 7.11 6.16 2.87
CA ALA A 144 6.69 5.92 4.24
C ALA A 144 7.80 6.44 5.18
N PHE A 145 7.47 7.38 6.04
CA PHE A 145 8.41 7.94 7.02
C PHE A 145 7.80 7.94 8.40
N ALA A 146 8.39 7.19 9.33
CA ALA A 146 7.93 7.15 10.71
C ALA A 146 8.33 8.42 11.48
N SER A 147 7.63 8.73 12.56
CA SER A 147 8.00 9.77 13.53
C SER A 147 9.23 9.36 14.33
N ILE A 148 10.34 9.13 13.66
CA ILE A 148 11.57 8.55 14.23
C ILE A 148 12.16 9.38 15.38
N TYR A 149 11.87 10.69 15.42
CA TYR A 149 12.29 11.57 16.50
C TYR A 149 11.74 11.14 17.86
N GLU A 150 10.56 10.53 17.91
CA GLU A 150 9.99 9.98 19.15
C GLU A 150 10.83 8.81 19.69
N GLY A 151 11.19 7.88 18.81
CA GLY A 151 12.10 6.77 19.15
C GLY A 151 13.50 7.26 19.51
N ARG A 152 14.01 8.31 18.85
CA ARG A 152 15.30 8.94 19.18
C ARG A 152 15.28 9.60 20.55
N TYR A 153 14.18 10.27 20.89
CA TYR A 153 14.01 10.84 22.23
C TYR A 153 14.05 9.75 23.32
N LEU A 154 13.28 8.68 23.14
CA LEU A 154 13.28 7.54 24.08
C LEU A 154 14.66 6.89 24.21
N ALA A 155 15.36 6.71 23.10
CA ALA A 155 16.73 6.17 23.10
C ALA A 155 17.70 7.11 23.86
N GLY A 156 17.57 8.42 23.70
CA GLY A 156 18.35 9.42 24.44
C GLY A 156 18.09 9.37 25.94
N VAL A 157 16.82 9.22 26.35
CA VAL A 157 16.45 9.08 27.78
C VAL A 157 17.03 7.78 28.37
N ALA A 158 17.03 6.69 27.60
CA ALA A 158 17.59 5.41 28.05
C ALA A 158 19.11 5.42 28.15
N ALA A 159 19.79 6.24 27.35
CA ALA A 159 21.24 6.36 27.35
C ALA A 159 21.80 7.28 28.45
N GLY A 160 20.96 8.06 29.16
CA GLY A 160 21.33 9.02 30.20
C GLY A 160 21.59 10.39 29.68
#